data_e55b798eb79eaf57b759f642c869c25c
#
_entry.id   e55b798eb79eaf57b759f642c869c25c
#
_cell.length_a   1.000
_cell.length_b   1.000
_cell.length_c   1.000
_cell.angle_alpha   90.00
_cell.angle_beta   90.00
_cell.angle_gamma   90.00
#
_symmetry.space_group_name_H-M   'P 1'
#
loop_
_entity.id
_entity.type
_entity.pdbx_description
1 polymer ?
#
loop_
_entity_poly.entity_id
_entity_poly.type
_entity_poly.pdbx_seq_one_letter_code
_entity_poly.pdbx_strand_id
1 'polypeptide(L)'
;MKKRPITILVIAFVVIFFSSWVSGQGAKSSGQAAAPVKIGGAISLTGPWAETGKWVKEGYDLWLDEINKKGGLLGRPVEMVVYDNESDTDKAVTYYERAITIDKVDLVFGGVPGTANVAVMPLVEKYGKVFVGLGGHMRSFEQGYTYSFASPPLMSDWAYLSLAGVIDDLIPKAERPKSMAIMTMNNVTGLSARGPLIKSAEEHGIKVVVDETYNIPLTDATPLVSKAKMRGAEILACVSAFDDGVMITRASKATRYNPKLLWQMLASRLPAWMKEFGEDGNYVVSHTYWAPDLPYPGNRQIVQGTKERLGNRQASDFLGLGYCWMKTLELAVQGAGTLDNKKIRDYIRSTKFDLPYGRGIAFDKRGLPAPFCFTVFTTGGQNKLVWPKELATTKLVYPKPPWSQ
;
A
#
# COMPACT_ATOMS: atom_id res chain seq x y z
N MET A 1 94.22 -64.67 -35.41
CA MET A 1 93.59 -64.27 -34.17
C MET A 1 93.25 -62.79 -34.33
N LYS A 2 91.95 -62.46 -34.58
CA LYS A 2 91.51 -61.14 -34.99
C LYS A 2 91.03 -60.36 -33.73
N LYS A 3 91.67 -59.19 -33.50
CA LYS A 3 91.26 -58.26 -32.47
C LYS A 3 90.10 -57.41 -33.02
N ARG A 4 89.01 -57.33 -32.32
CA ARG A 4 87.92 -56.40 -32.62
C ARG A 4 88.11 -55.14 -31.82
N PRO A 5 87.82 -53.95 -32.38
CA PRO A 5 87.89 -52.73 -31.66
C PRO A 5 86.61 -52.44 -30.85
N ILE A 6 86.78 -51.87 -29.65
CA ILE A 6 85.73 -51.45 -28.77
C ILE A 6 85.32 -50.04 -29.20
N THR A 7 84.12 -49.87 -29.65
CA THR A 7 83.50 -48.53 -29.94
C THR A 7 82.88 -47.94 -28.65
N ILE A 8 83.44 -46.88 -28.16
CA ILE A 8 82.89 -46.13 -27.01
C ILE A 8 81.77 -45.20 -27.53
N LEU A 9 80.57 -45.45 -27.10
CA LEU A 9 79.38 -44.63 -27.40
C LEU A 9 79.31 -43.54 -26.31
N VAL A 10 79.56 -42.32 -26.72
CA VAL A 10 79.38 -41.11 -25.84
C VAL A 10 77.88 -40.75 -25.93
N ILE A 11 77.13 -41.00 -24.84
CA ILE A 11 75.76 -40.58 -24.70
C ILE A 11 75.74 -39.14 -24.17
N ALA A 12 75.42 -38.21 -25.05
CA ALA A 12 75.15 -36.82 -24.64
C ALA A 12 73.78 -36.70 -23.96
N PHE A 13 73.78 -36.38 -22.67
CA PHE A 13 72.55 -36.08 -21.93
C PHE A 13 72.08 -34.66 -22.33
N VAL A 14 71.06 -34.61 -23.17
CA VAL A 14 70.34 -33.38 -23.40
C VAL A 14 69.34 -33.19 -22.28
N VAL A 15 69.61 -32.26 -21.35
CA VAL A 15 68.69 -31.85 -20.31
C VAL A 15 67.67 -30.88 -20.93
N ILE A 16 66.50 -31.42 -21.27
CA ILE A 16 65.33 -30.62 -21.68
C ILE A 16 64.71 -30.03 -20.42
N PHE A 17 64.87 -28.71 -20.20
CA PHE A 17 64.09 -27.95 -19.21
C PHE A 17 62.65 -27.88 -19.71
N PHE A 18 61.76 -28.70 -19.22
CA PHE A 18 60.32 -28.51 -19.29
C PHE A 18 59.98 -27.40 -18.32
N SER A 19 59.86 -26.17 -18.82
CA SER A 19 59.18 -25.10 -18.12
C SER A 19 57.68 -25.43 -18.06
N SER A 20 57.25 -25.99 -16.92
CA SER A 20 55.83 -26.21 -16.58
C SER A 20 55.14 -24.82 -16.51
N TRP A 21 54.48 -24.44 -17.60
CA TRP A 21 53.48 -23.41 -17.57
C TRP A 21 52.33 -23.97 -16.72
N VAL A 22 52.32 -23.62 -15.43
CA VAL A 22 51.14 -23.76 -14.58
C VAL A 22 50.16 -22.73 -15.08
N SER A 23 49.27 -23.14 -15.99
CA SER A 23 48.04 -22.39 -16.29
C SER A 23 47.24 -22.38 -15.00
N GLY A 24 47.30 -21.25 -14.29
CA GLY A 24 46.39 -20.93 -13.22
C GLY A 24 44.98 -20.85 -13.79
N GLN A 25 44.31 -22.00 -13.92
CA GLN A 25 42.87 -22.01 -13.98
C GLN A 25 42.42 -21.53 -12.61
N GLY A 26 42.15 -20.21 -12.54
CA GLY A 26 41.34 -19.68 -11.44
C GLY A 26 40.14 -20.53 -11.33
N ALA A 27 40.08 -21.36 -10.29
CA ALA A 27 38.87 -22.02 -9.86
C ALA A 27 37.82 -20.90 -9.75
N LYS A 28 36.93 -20.81 -10.74
CA LYS A 28 35.66 -20.13 -10.56
C LYS A 28 35.04 -20.86 -9.36
N SER A 29 35.18 -20.27 -8.21
CA SER A 29 34.37 -20.61 -7.06
C SER A 29 32.95 -20.70 -7.61
N SER A 30 32.40 -21.91 -7.66
CA SER A 30 30.98 -22.10 -7.82
C SER A 30 30.35 -21.49 -6.57
N GLY A 31 30.15 -20.18 -6.62
CA GLY A 31 29.52 -19.42 -5.54
C GLY A 31 28.17 -20.08 -5.32
N GLN A 32 28.06 -20.81 -4.23
CA GLN A 32 26.78 -21.31 -3.74
C GLN A 32 25.88 -20.07 -3.69
N ALA A 33 24.84 -20.06 -4.52
CA ALA A 33 23.92 -18.92 -4.61
C ALA A 33 23.51 -18.58 -3.18
N ALA A 34 23.72 -17.35 -2.76
CA ALA A 34 23.39 -16.91 -1.41
C ALA A 34 21.92 -17.23 -1.14
N ALA A 35 21.61 -17.77 0.04
CA ALA A 35 20.24 -18.10 0.41
C ALA A 35 19.33 -16.88 0.21
N PRO A 36 18.11 -17.05 -0.29
CA PRO A 36 17.22 -15.94 -0.57
C PRO A 36 16.90 -15.13 0.71
N VAL A 37 16.62 -13.83 0.53
CA VAL A 37 16.02 -13.01 1.58
C VAL A 37 14.54 -13.33 1.63
N LYS A 38 14.05 -13.80 2.77
CA LYS A 38 12.64 -14.13 2.96
C LYS A 38 11.89 -12.97 3.56
N ILE A 39 10.79 -12.56 2.93
CA ILE A 39 9.89 -11.54 3.44
C ILE A 39 8.52 -12.18 3.64
N GLY A 40 7.93 -12.06 4.82
CA GLY A 40 6.70 -12.79 5.11
C GLY A 40 5.66 -12.01 5.88
N GLY A 41 4.43 -12.54 5.88
CA GLY A 41 3.30 -11.99 6.59
C GLY A 41 1.97 -12.51 6.08
N ALA A 42 0.89 -11.84 6.47
CA ALA A 42 -0.46 -12.22 6.11
C ALA A 42 -1.23 -11.04 5.50
N ILE A 43 -2.09 -11.36 4.54
CA ILE A 43 -2.93 -10.38 3.84
C ILE A 43 -4.30 -11.00 3.55
N SER A 44 -5.36 -10.18 3.48
CA SER A 44 -6.70 -10.68 3.17
C SER A 44 -6.83 -11.02 1.69
N LEU A 45 -6.77 -12.28 1.33
CA LEU A 45 -7.02 -12.76 -0.04
C LEU A 45 -8.43 -13.32 -0.21
N THR A 46 -9.10 -13.63 0.92
CA THR A 46 -10.51 -14.00 1.01
C THR A 46 -11.24 -13.18 2.07
N GLY A 47 -12.57 -13.27 2.14
CA GLY A 47 -13.40 -12.50 3.06
C GLY A 47 -13.65 -11.05 2.63
N PRO A 48 -14.21 -10.20 3.51
CA PRO A 48 -14.68 -8.84 3.17
C PRO A 48 -13.61 -7.88 2.64
N TRP A 49 -12.33 -8.14 2.88
CA TRP A 49 -11.20 -7.32 2.41
C TRP A 49 -10.45 -7.94 1.23
N ALA A 50 -10.98 -9.03 0.65
CA ALA A 50 -10.30 -9.79 -0.40
C ALA A 50 -9.95 -8.95 -1.63
N GLU A 51 -10.88 -8.11 -2.09
CA GLU A 51 -10.65 -7.27 -3.27
C GLU A 51 -9.47 -6.31 -3.03
N THR A 52 -9.43 -5.69 -1.86
CA THR A 52 -8.32 -4.80 -1.47
C THR A 52 -7.01 -5.56 -1.32
N GLY A 53 -7.04 -6.71 -0.65
CA GLY A 53 -5.84 -7.53 -0.41
C GLY A 53 -5.21 -8.06 -1.68
N LYS A 54 -6.01 -8.46 -2.66
CA LYS A 54 -5.53 -8.89 -3.99
C LYS A 54 -4.79 -7.77 -4.71
N TRP A 55 -5.29 -6.54 -4.65
CA TRP A 55 -4.59 -5.40 -5.25
C TRP A 55 -3.27 -5.06 -4.55
N VAL A 56 -3.22 -5.14 -3.22
CA VAL A 56 -1.96 -4.97 -2.47
C VAL A 56 -0.96 -6.06 -2.88
N LYS A 57 -1.43 -7.32 -3.00
CA LYS A 57 -0.57 -8.42 -3.46
C LYS A 57 0.00 -8.20 -4.86
N GLU A 58 -0.79 -7.68 -5.79
CA GLU A 58 -0.28 -7.32 -7.13
C GLU A 58 0.85 -6.29 -7.04
N GLY A 59 0.79 -5.36 -6.09
CA GLY A 59 1.88 -4.42 -5.82
C GLY A 59 3.14 -5.10 -5.28
N TYR A 60 2.98 -6.09 -4.41
CA TYR A 60 4.11 -6.91 -3.92
C TYR A 60 4.75 -7.73 -5.03
N ASP A 61 3.93 -8.38 -5.85
CA ASP A 61 4.41 -9.21 -6.95
C ASP A 61 5.14 -8.35 -8.00
N LEU A 62 4.64 -7.15 -8.28
CA LEU A 62 5.31 -6.21 -9.17
C LEU A 62 6.69 -5.80 -8.64
N TRP A 63 6.76 -5.44 -7.36
CA TRP A 63 8.02 -5.10 -6.72
C TRP A 63 8.98 -6.31 -6.67
N LEU A 64 8.47 -7.50 -6.37
CA LEU A 64 9.25 -8.74 -6.29
C LEU A 64 9.92 -9.07 -7.62
N ASP A 65 9.17 -8.97 -8.72
CA ASP A 65 9.70 -9.16 -10.07
C ASP A 65 10.81 -8.14 -10.38
N GLU A 66 10.58 -6.88 -10.02
CA GLU A 66 11.54 -5.81 -10.28
C GLU A 66 12.84 -5.98 -9.46
N ILE A 67 12.73 -6.24 -8.14
CA ILE A 67 13.91 -6.38 -7.29
C ILE A 67 14.74 -7.60 -7.67
N ASN A 68 14.12 -8.71 -8.02
CA ASN A 68 14.84 -9.91 -8.43
C ASN A 68 15.52 -9.74 -9.80
N LYS A 69 14.90 -9.03 -10.74
CA LYS A 69 15.56 -8.65 -12.01
C LYS A 69 16.79 -7.77 -11.79
N LYS A 70 16.82 -6.99 -10.71
CA LYS A 70 17.96 -6.15 -10.33
C LYS A 70 19.03 -6.86 -9.47
N GLY A 71 18.86 -8.17 -9.22
CA GLY A 71 19.80 -8.96 -8.41
C GLY A 71 19.42 -9.11 -6.94
N GLY A 72 18.21 -8.75 -6.57
CA GLY A 72 17.67 -8.94 -5.24
C GLY A 72 18.07 -7.90 -4.20
N LEU A 73 17.86 -8.18 -2.94
CA LEU A 73 18.28 -7.36 -1.81
C LEU A 73 19.69 -7.74 -1.37
N LEU A 74 20.59 -6.78 -1.32
CA LEU A 74 22.01 -6.99 -0.95
C LEU A 74 22.67 -8.12 -1.78
N GLY A 75 22.31 -8.23 -3.07
CA GLY A 75 22.84 -9.27 -3.96
C GLY A 75 22.24 -10.68 -3.73
N ARG A 76 21.17 -10.80 -2.96
CA ARG A 76 20.47 -12.07 -2.66
C ARG A 76 19.06 -12.04 -3.28
N PRO A 77 18.64 -13.12 -3.96
CA PRO A 77 17.26 -13.25 -4.42
C PRO A 77 16.26 -13.01 -3.27
N VAL A 78 15.07 -12.53 -3.59
CA VAL A 78 13.99 -12.32 -2.62
C VAL A 78 12.89 -13.35 -2.84
N GLU A 79 12.40 -13.93 -1.76
CA GLU A 79 11.23 -14.81 -1.73
C GLU A 79 10.17 -14.23 -0.79
N MET A 80 8.89 -14.35 -1.16
CA MET A 80 7.79 -13.94 -0.31
C MET A 80 7.01 -15.12 0.25
N VAL A 81 6.76 -15.10 1.56
CA VAL A 81 5.90 -16.04 2.28
C VAL A 81 4.59 -15.31 2.62
N VAL A 82 3.54 -15.59 1.86
CA VAL A 82 2.25 -14.89 1.96
C VAL A 82 1.18 -15.84 2.46
N TYR A 83 0.55 -15.49 3.58
CA TYR A 83 -0.60 -16.20 4.14
C TYR A 83 -1.90 -15.42 3.87
N ASP A 84 -2.98 -16.14 3.64
CA ASP A 84 -4.33 -15.56 3.62
C ASP A 84 -4.87 -15.54 5.05
N ASN A 85 -5.11 -14.33 5.59
CA ASN A 85 -5.73 -14.18 6.89
C ASN A 85 -7.27 -14.22 6.86
N GLU A 86 -7.87 -14.43 5.68
CA GLU A 86 -9.32 -14.53 5.49
C GLU A 86 -10.09 -13.31 6.03
N SER A 87 -9.47 -12.14 6.05
CA SER A 87 -9.97 -10.90 6.66
C SER A 87 -10.16 -10.97 8.18
N ASP A 88 -9.55 -11.94 8.83
CA ASP A 88 -9.58 -12.19 10.27
C ASP A 88 -8.30 -11.66 10.93
N THR A 89 -8.49 -10.87 11.99
CA THR A 89 -7.39 -10.21 12.70
C THR A 89 -6.56 -11.20 13.52
N ASP A 90 -7.18 -12.21 14.14
CA ASP A 90 -6.48 -13.19 14.98
C ASP A 90 -5.66 -14.15 14.10
N LYS A 91 -6.22 -14.52 12.95
CA LYS A 91 -5.46 -15.27 11.93
C LYS A 91 -4.26 -14.47 11.42
N ALA A 92 -4.40 -13.16 11.23
CA ALA A 92 -3.27 -12.32 10.85
C ALA A 92 -2.15 -12.42 11.88
N VAL A 93 -2.42 -12.23 13.17
CA VAL A 93 -1.43 -12.36 14.26
C VAL A 93 -0.77 -13.74 14.23
N THR A 94 -1.58 -14.81 14.13
CA THR A 94 -1.09 -16.19 14.08
C THR A 94 -0.13 -16.43 12.92
N TYR A 95 -0.48 -15.94 11.72
CA TYR A 95 0.35 -16.14 10.54
C TYR A 95 1.62 -15.28 10.53
N TYR A 96 1.59 -14.07 11.10
CA TYR A 96 2.83 -13.30 11.30
C TYR A 96 3.76 -13.99 12.32
N GLU A 97 3.22 -14.53 13.41
CA GLU A 97 4.03 -15.29 14.36
C GLU A 97 4.63 -16.53 13.71
N ARG A 98 3.86 -17.25 12.91
CA ARG A 98 4.35 -18.40 12.11
C ARG A 98 5.46 -17.98 11.14
N ALA A 99 5.25 -16.92 10.36
CA ALA A 99 6.26 -16.43 9.41
C ALA A 99 7.59 -16.13 10.13
N ILE A 100 7.52 -15.50 11.30
CA ILE A 100 8.70 -15.13 12.08
C ILE A 100 9.36 -16.35 12.74
N THR A 101 8.57 -17.23 13.38
CA THR A 101 9.11 -18.29 14.25
C THR A 101 9.35 -19.62 13.55
N ILE A 102 8.56 -19.96 12.54
CA ILE A 102 8.63 -21.22 11.80
C ILE A 102 9.35 -21.03 10.46
N ASP A 103 8.85 -20.09 9.63
CA ASP A 103 9.42 -19.88 8.29
C ASP A 103 10.73 -19.09 8.33
N LYS A 104 11.06 -18.48 9.51
CA LYS A 104 12.29 -17.73 9.77
C LYS A 104 12.52 -16.60 8.77
N VAL A 105 11.47 -15.82 8.49
CA VAL A 105 11.58 -14.69 7.57
C VAL A 105 12.54 -13.61 8.10
N ASP A 106 13.32 -13.03 7.20
CA ASP A 106 14.27 -11.95 7.53
C ASP A 106 13.50 -10.65 7.85
N LEU A 107 12.48 -10.35 7.05
CA LEU A 107 11.66 -9.14 7.12
C LEU A 107 10.17 -9.51 7.09
N VAL A 108 9.32 -8.57 7.50
CA VAL A 108 7.87 -8.71 7.38
C VAL A 108 7.30 -7.56 6.54
N PHE A 109 6.20 -7.83 5.83
CA PHE A 109 5.47 -6.81 5.06
C PHE A 109 4.21 -6.35 5.80
N GLY A 110 3.64 -5.19 5.45
CA GLY A 110 2.36 -4.72 5.94
C GLY A 110 1.19 -5.45 5.26
N GLY A 111 0.02 -5.41 5.86
CA GLY A 111 -1.19 -6.04 5.33
C GLY A 111 -2.39 -5.10 5.24
N VAL A 112 -3.53 -5.65 4.89
CA VAL A 112 -4.85 -5.02 4.97
C VAL A 112 -5.83 -5.99 5.63
N PRO A 113 -6.83 -5.51 6.36
CA PRO A 113 -7.13 -4.11 6.70
C PRO A 113 -6.18 -3.53 7.77
N GLY A 114 -6.29 -2.24 8.01
CA GLY A 114 -5.50 -1.56 9.05
C GLY A 114 -5.71 -2.12 10.46
N THR A 115 -6.86 -2.72 10.74
CA THR A 115 -7.14 -3.44 12.01
C THR A 115 -6.18 -4.60 12.25
N ALA A 116 -5.90 -5.38 11.21
CA ALA A 116 -4.94 -6.48 11.28
C ALA A 116 -3.52 -5.97 11.55
N ASN A 117 -3.12 -4.87 10.89
CA ASN A 117 -1.82 -4.25 11.13
C ASN A 117 -1.65 -3.80 12.60
N VAL A 118 -2.68 -3.15 13.16
CA VAL A 118 -2.68 -2.73 14.56
C VAL A 118 -2.49 -3.92 15.50
N ALA A 119 -3.16 -5.03 15.26
CA ALA A 119 -3.05 -6.23 16.08
C ALA A 119 -1.66 -6.91 15.97
N VAL A 120 -0.98 -6.74 14.84
CA VAL A 120 0.37 -7.30 14.60
C VAL A 120 1.48 -6.43 15.23
N MET A 121 1.24 -5.15 15.50
CA MET A 121 2.28 -4.23 16.03
C MET A 121 2.96 -4.73 17.33
N PRO A 122 2.25 -5.24 18.37
CA PRO A 122 2.89 -5.80 19.55
C PRO A 122 3.79 -7.00 19.23
N LEU A 123 3.38 -7.80 18.25
CA LEU A 123 4.12 -9.00 17.84
C LEU A 123 5.45 -8.62 17.16
N VAL A 124 5.42 -7.71 16.21
CA VAL A 124 6.64 -7.28 15.51
C VAL A 124 7.58 -6.54 16.44
N GLU A 125 7.07 -5.80 17.43
CA GLU A 125 7.87 -5.21 18.50
C GLU A 125 8.55 -6.29 19.35
N LYS A 126 7.80 -7.31 19.81
CA LYS A 126 8.32 -8.47 20.58
C LYS A 126 9.48 -9.16 19.89
N TYR A 127 9.38 -9.35 18.58
CA TYR A 127 10.40 -10.05 17.78
C TYR A 127 11.43 -9.10 17.13
N GLY A 128 11.32 -7.79 17.35
CA GLY A 128 12.22 -6.79 16.77
C GLY A 128 12.20 -6.79 15.25
N LYS A 129 11.04 -6.95 14.61
CA LYS A 129 10.88 -6.97 13.15
C LYS A 129 10.38 -5.63 12.65
N VAL A 130 11.10 -5.00 11.72
CA VAL A 130 10.63 -3.77 11.07
C VAL A 130 9.35 -4.07 10.29
N PHE A 131 8.33 -3.27 10.53
CA PHE A 131 7.02 -3.37 9.94
C PHE A 131 6.62 -2.03 9.31
N VAL A 132 6.42 -2.05 7.99
CA VAL A 132 5.93 -0.89 7.24
C VAL A 132 4.56 -1.25 6.69
N GLY A 133 3.53 -0.53 7.08
CA GLY A 133 2.18 -0.90 6.70
C GLY A 133 1.17 0.23 6.86
N LEU A 134 -0.10 -0.08 6.59
CA LEU A 134 -1.20 0.86 6.77
C LEU A 134 -1.39 1.16 8.26
N GLY A 135 -1.25 2.42 8.65
CA GLY A 135 -1.55 2.88 10.00
C GLY A 135 -3.07 2.82 10.27
N GLY A 136 -3.49 2.02 11.23
CA GLY A 136 -4.91 1.88 11.57
C GLY A 136 -5.42 3.04 12.41
N HIS A 137 -4.87 3.23 13.60
CA HIS A 137 -5.34 4.21 14.57
C HIS A 137 -4.17 4.91 15.29
N MET A 138 -4.30 6.22 15.56
CA MET A 138 -3.29 7.03 16.24
C MET A 138 -2.82 6.39 17.56
N ARG A 139 -3.75 5.93 18.39
CA ARG A 139 -3.44 5.29 19.70
C ARG A 139 -2.48 4.11 19.59
N SER A 140 -2.45 3.41 18.45
CA SER A 140 -1.53 2.29 18.26
C SER A 140 -0.08 2.76 18.17
N PHE A 141 0.14 3.98 17.67
CA PHE A 141 1.45 4.61 17.58
C PHE A 141 1.84 5.40 18.84
N GLU A 142 0.94 5.46 19.82
CA GLU A 142 1.20 6.06 21.15
C GLU A 142 1.60 5.01 22.21
N GLN A 143 1.64 3.72 21.84
CA GLN A 143 2.02 2.61 22.73
C GLN A 143 3.54 2.49 22.94
N GLY A 144 4.34 3.30 22.28
CA GLY A 144 5.79 3.26 22.38
C GLY A 144 6.48 2.20 21.52
N TYR A 145 5.76 1.59 20.57
CA TYR A 145 6.36 0.66 19.60
C TYR A 145 7.40 1.36 18.74
N THR A 146 8.52 0.68 18.50
CA THR A 146 9.66 1.27 17.84
C THR A 146 9.95 0.68 16.48
N TYR A 147 9.39 -0.47 16.14
CA TYR A 147 9.61 -1.18 14.89
C TYR A 147 8.49 -1.00 13.86
N SER A 148 7.41 -0.28 14.21
CA SER A 148 6.27 -0.07 13.31
C SER A 148 6.28 1.32 12.71
N PHE A 149 6.02 1.39 11.39
CA PHE A 149 6.00 2.62 10.59
C PHE A 149 4.73 2.66 9.75
N ALA A 150 3.98 3.77 9.83
CA ALA A 150 2.83 3.99 8.97
C ALA A 150 3.25 4.53 7.61
N SER A 151 2.77 3.90 6.56
CA SER A 151 3.03 4.36 5.19
C SER A 151 1.77 4.07 4.35
N PRO A 152 1.14 5.09 3.83
CA PRO A 152 1.29 6.55 4.04
C PRO A 152 0.74 7.01 5.40
N PRO A 153 0.40 8.30 5.63
CA PRO A 153 -0.14 8.79 6.90
C PRO A 153 -1.40 8.07 7.38
N LEU A 154 -1.86 8.39 8.57
CA LEU A 154 -3.00 7.71 9.21
C LEU A 154 -4.33 8.00 8.52
N MET A 155 -5.29 7.10 8.71
CA MET A 155 -6.67 7.24 8.24
C MET A 155 -7.30 8.55 8.70
N SER A 156 -7.04 8.99 9.94
CA SER A 156 -7.52 10.26 10.47
C SER A 156 -7.11 11.45 9.64
N ASP A 157 -5.86 11.46 9.15
CA ASP A 157 -5.34 12.56 8.33
C ASP A 157 -6.06 12.62 6.98
N TRP A 158 -6.25 11.47 6.33
CA TRP A 158 -6.93 11.44 5.02
C TRP A 158 -8.40 11.81 5.11
N ALA A 159 -9.10 11.30 6.12
CA ALA A 159 -10.52 11.60 6.29
C ALA A 159 -10.73 13.11 6.48
N TYR A 160 -9.89 13.74 7.31
CA TYR A 160 -9.94 15.19 7.50
C TYR A 160 -9.52 15.94 6.23
N LEU A 161 -8.30 15.69 5.72
CA LEU A 161 -7.69 16.49 4.65
C LEU A 161 -8.42 16.34 3.31
N SER A 162 -8.94 15.14 2.97
CA SER A 162 -9.64 14.94 1.71
C SER A 162 -10.95 15.72 1.64
N LEU A 163 -11.67 15.82 2.76
CA LEU A 163 -12.92 16.60 2.82
C LEU A 163 -12.62 18.09 2.89
N ALA A 164 -11.71 18.52 3.79
CA ALA A 164 -11.31 19.91 3.95
C ALA A 164 -10.76 20.49 2.65
N GLY A 165 -9.82 19.79 1.99
CA GLY A 165 -9.23 20.26 0.73
C GLY A 165 -10.24 20.42 -0.40
N VAL A 166 -11.22 19.53 -0.50
CA VAL A 166 -12.30 19.67 -1.47
C VAL A 166 -13.17 20.89 -1.17
N ILE A 167 -13.56 21.09 0.09
CA ILE A 167 -14.43 22.19 0.50
C ILE A 167 -13.72 23.55 0.34
N ASP A 168 -12.47 23.65 0.79
CA ASP A 168 -11.76 24.91 0.80
C ASP A 168 -11.28 25.34 -0.57
N ASP A 169 -10.76 24.37 -1.30
CA ASP A 169 -10.03 24.66 -2.53
C ASP A 169 -10.86 24.50 -3.79
N LEU A 170 -11.87 23.61 -3.79
CA LEU A 170 -12.54 23.21 -5.01
C LEU A 170 -13.99 23.69 -5.10
N ILE A 171 -14.63 24.02 -3.96
CA ILE A 171 -16.02 24.48 -3.92
C ILE A 171 -16.07 25.97 -3.57
N PRO A 172 -16.67 26.82 -4.44
CA PRO A 172 -16.85 28.23 -4.15
C PRO A 172 -17.57 28.44 -2.81
N LYS A 173 -17.12 29.38 -2.01
CA LYS A 173 -17.64 29.61 -0.64
C LYS A 173 -19.16 29.76 -0.58
N ALA A 174 -19.76 30.41 -1.58
CA ALA A 174 -21.22 30.62 -1.67
C ALA A 174 -21.99 29.32 -1.95
N GLU A 175 -21.33 28.31 -2.54
CA GLU A 175 -21.95 27.05 -2.97
C GLU A 175 -21.67 25.90 -2.00
N ARG A 176 -20.87 26.14 -0.96
CA ARG A 176 -20.48 25.10 0.00
C ARG A 176 -21.68 24.41 0.61
N PRO A 177 -21.63 23.08 0.75
CA PRO A 177 -22.71 22.31 1.38
C PRO A 177 -22.91 22.73 2.84
N LYS A 178 -24.14 22.64 3.35
CA LYS A 178 -24.51 23.08 4.71
C LYS A 178 -24.73 21.91 5.67
N SER A 179 -24.89 20.70 5.15
CA SER A 179 -25.23 19.53 5.95
C SER A 179 -24.55 18.27 5.46
N MET A 180 -24.21 17.37 6.41
CA MET A 180 -23.55 16.11 6.13
C MET A 180 -24.22 14.96 6.85
N ALA A 181 -24.35 13.82 6.16
CA ALA A 181 -24.60 12.50 6.75
C ALA A 181 -23.30 11.70 6.71
N ILE A 182 -22.96 11.04 7.81
CA ILE A 182 -21.84 10.12 7.94
C ILE A 182 -22.40 8.73 8.25
N MET A 183 -21.98 7.74 7.45
CA MET A 183 -22.29 6.33 7.66
C MET A 183 -20.97 5.58 7.86
N THR A 184 -20.78 5.02 9.04
CA THR A 184 -19.47 4.50 9.46
C THR A 184 -19.58 3.04 9.88
N MET A 185 -18.75 2.18 9.30
CA MET A 185 -18.59 0.81 9.78
C MET A 185 -18.04 0.79 11.22
N ASN A 186 -18.64 -0.05 12.08
CA ASN A 186 -18.33 -0.16 13.49
C ASN A 186 -17.06 -1.03 13.72
N ASN A 187 -15.91 -0.50 13.35
CA ASN A 187 -14.61 -1.11 13.64
C ASN A 187 -13.52 -0.02 13.79
N VAL A 188 -12.30 -0.43 14.18
CA VAL A 188 -11.18 0.50 14.41
C VAL A 188 -10.93 1.40 13.19
N THR A 189 -10.96 0.87 11.98
CA THR A 189 -10.73 1.63 10.74
C THR A 189 -11.81 2.68 10.53
N GLY A 190 -13.09 2.29 10.66
CA GLY A 190 -14.22 3.20 10.49
C GLY A 190 -14.23 4.31 11.53
N LEU A 191 -14.11 3.93 12.79
CA LEU A 191 -14.12 4.88 13.90
C LEU A 191 -12.94 5.86 13.87
N SER A 192 -11.80 5.46 13.29
CA SER A 192 -10.63 6.36 13.09
C SER A 192 -10.91 7.49 12.10
N ALA A 193 -11.77 7.28 11.12
CA ALA A 193 -12.14 8.29 10.12
C ALA A 193 -13.31 9.19 10.58
N ARG A 194 -14.22 8.65 11.40
CA ARG A 194 -15.45 9.33 11.80
C ARG A 194 -15.21 10.68 12.50
N GLY A 195 -14.40 10.70 13.56
CA GLY A 195 -14.11 11.93 14.30
C GLY A 195 -13.46 13.01 13.43
N PRO A 196 -12.42 12.72 12.66
CA PRO A 196 -11.82 13.64 11.70
C PRO A 196 -12.78 14.21 10.64
N LEU A 197 -13.72 13.40 10.12
CA LEU A 197 -14.75 13.88 9.20
C LEU A 197 -15.72 14.86 9.89
N ILE A 198 -16.15 14.57 11.13
CA ILE A 198 -16.99 15.46 11.95
C ILE A 198 -16.25 16.77 12.15
N LYS A 199 -14.99 16.71 12.60
CA LYS A 199 -14.15 17.89 12.83
C LYS A 199 -14.02 18.73 11.55
N SER A 200 -13.73 18.09 10.42
CA SER A 200 -13.64 18.79 9.14
C SER A 200 -14.96 19.49 8.77
N ALA A 201 -16.10 18.83 8.99
CA ALA A 201 -17.41 19.44 8.73
C ALA A 201 -17.66 20.65 9.64
N GLU A 202 -17.43 20.53 10.94
CA GLU A 202 -17.65 21.58 11.94
C GLU A 202 -16.81 22.84 11.66
N GLU A 203 -15.51 22.67 11.35
CA GLU A 203 -14.60 23.78 11.02
C GLU A 203 -15.01 24.53 9.75
N HIS A 204 -15.77 23.88 8.84
CA HIS A 204 -16.29 24.51 7.63
C HIS A 204 -17.76 24.95 7.75
N GLY A 205 -18.32 24.93 8.96
CA GLY A 205 -19.71 25.34 9.22
C GLY A 205 -20.76 24.39 8.62
N ILE A 206 -20.39 23.13 8.40
CA ILE A 206 -21.27 22.08 7.87
C ILE A 206 -21.87 21.30 9.03
N LYS A 207 -23.17 21.31 9.16
CA LYS A 207 -23.88 20.60 10.22
C LYS A 207 -23.93 19.09 9.93
N VAL A 208 -23.44 18.26 10.84
CA VAL A 208 -23.65 16.83 10.79
C VAL A 208 -25.09 16.54 11.23
N VAL A 209 -25.96 16.18 10.30
CA VAL A 209 -27.38 15.95 10.51
C VAL A 209 -27.75 14.47 10.69
N VAL A 210 -26.86 13.57 10.26
CA VAL A 210 -26.92 12.12 10.49
C VAL A 210 -25.50 11.65 10.78
N ASP A 211 -25.38 10.86 11.82
CA ASP A 211 -24.11 10.23 12.26
C ASP A 211 -24.45 8.82 12.76
N GLU A 212 -24.29 7.85 11.86
CA GLU A 212 -24.69 6.47 12.10
C GLU A 212 -23.50 5.52 11.98
N THR A 213 -23.41 4.58 12.89
CA THR A 213 -22.53 3.43 12.81
C THR A 213 -23.30 2.16 12.52
N TYR A 214 -22.71 1.24 11.76
CA TYR A 214 -23.31 -0.05 11.42
C TYR A 214 -22.28 -1.18 11.53
N ASN A 215 -22.75 -2.40 11.78
CA ASN A 215 -21.91 -3.59 11.82
C ASN A 215 -21.67 -4.11 10.39
N ILE A 216 -20.48 -4.63 10.14
CA ILE A 216 -20.11 -5.26 8.86
C ILE A 216 -20.28 -6.78 8.93
N PRO A 217 -20.79 -7.42 7.87
CA PRO A 217 -21.32 -6.80 6.65
C PRO A 217 -22.65 -6.07 6.88
N LEU A 218 -22.87 -4.99 6.16
CA LEU A 218 -24.17 -4.29 6.16
C LEU A 218 -25.20 -5.17 5.44
N THR A 219 -26.38 -5.36 6.03
CA THR A 219 -27.44 -6.20 5.45
C THR A 219 -28.48 -5.41 4.67
N ASP A 220 -28.75 -4.16 5.07
CA ASP A 220 -29.65 -3.22 4.39
C ASP A 220 -29.23 -1.78 4.67
N ALA A 221 -28.93 -1.03 3.62
CA ALA A 221 -28.56 0.38 3.71
C ALA A 221 -29.75 1.35 3.60
N THR A 222 -30.95 0.84 3.24
CA THR A 222 -32.14 1.68 2.96
C THR A 222 -32.56 2.56 4.14
N PRO A 223 -32.59 2.06 5.39
CA PRO A 223 -32.93 2.90 6.55
C PRO A 223 -31.94 4.04 6.77
N LEU A 224 -30.63 3.77 6.64
CA LEU A 224 -29.55 4.76 6.82
C LEU A 224 -29.66 5.87 5.77
N VAL A 225 -29.80 5.49 4.51
CA VAL A 225 -29.88 6.41 3.37
C VAL A 225 -31.19 7.23 3.43
N SER A 226 -32.31 6.61 3.78
CA SER A 226 -33.60 7.30 3.95
C SER A 226 -33.52 8.36 5.04
N LYS A 227 -32.83 8.08 6.14
CA LYS A 227 -32.58 9.05 7.22
C LYS A 227 -31.76 10.24 6.72
N ALA A 228 -30.69 9.99 5.95
CA ALA A 228 -29.87 11.04 5.36
C ALA A 228 -30.69 11.93 4.42
N LYS A 229 -31.50 11.33 3.56
CA LYS A 229 -32.44 12.03 2.66
C LYS A 229 -33.44 12.89 3.41
N MET A 230 -34.15 12.33 4.42
CA MET A 230 -35.13 13.05 5.22
C MET A 230 -34.54 14.22 6.00
N ARG A 231 -33.29 14.11 6.42
CA ARG A 231 -32.55 15.18 7.12
C ARG A 231 -31.95 16.22 6.17
N GLY A 232 -32.10 16.04 4.87
CA GLY A 232 -31.59 16.98 3.85
C GLY A 232 -30.06 17.05 3.83
N ALA A 233 -29.38 15.94 4.06
CA ALA A 233 -27.91 15.93 4.01
C ALA A 233 -27.43 16.23 2.59
N GLU A 234 -26.58 17.24 2.44
CA GLU A 234 -25.99 17.65 1.16
C GLU A 234 -24.69 16.90 0.84
N ILE A 235 -23.98 16.43 1.88
CA ILE A 235 -22.84 15.51 1.76
C ILE A 235 -23.30 14.15 2.27
N LEU A 236 -22.97 13.09 1.53
CA LEU A 236 -23.00 11.72 2.03
C LEU A 236 -21.59 11.20 2.11
N ALA A 237 -21.09 11.02 3.34
CA ALA A 237 -19.78 10.44 3.63
C ALA A 237 -19.93 8.98 4.05
N CYS A 238 -19.36 8.06 3.24
CA CYS A 238 -19.43 6.62 3.46
C CYS A 238 -18.06 6.09 3.91
N VAL A 239 -17.95 5.76 5.18
CA VAL A 239 -16.78 5.12 5.77
C VAL A 239 -17.05 3.61 5.81
N SER A 240 -16.77 2.94 4.71
CA SER A 240 -17.26 1.59 4.42
C SER A 240 -16.18 0.67 3.83
N ALA A 241 -16.36 -0.65 3.96
CA ALA A 241 -15.75 -1.64 3.08
C ALA A 241 -16.38 -1.55 1.67
N PHE A 242 -15.89 -2.36 0.72
CA PHE A 242 -16.34 -2.27 -0.68
C PHE A 242 -17.83 -2.56 -0.82
N ASP A 243 -18.27 -3.75 -0.38
CA ASP A 243 -19.65 -4.20 -0.55
C ASP A 243 -20.67 -3.31 0.17
N ASP A 244 -20.31 -2.84 1.36
CA ASP A 244 -21.15 -1.91 2.13
C ASP A 244 -21.29 -0.56 1.40
N GLY A 245 -20.17 -0.03 0.86
CA GLY A 245 -20.17 1.21 0.08
C GLY A 245 -21.00 1.09 -1.20
N VAL A 246 -20.95 -0.05 -1.86
CA VAL A 246 -21.83 -0.40 -3.00
C VAL A 246 -23.29 -0.41 -2.56
N MET A 247 -23.61 -1.08 -1.44
CA MET A 247 -24.97 -1.17 -0.93
C MET A 247 -25.55 0.20 -0.55
N ILE A 248 -24.78 1.05 0.13
CA ILE A 248 -25.18 2.42 0.49
C ILE A 248 -25.46 3.24 -0.77
N THR A 249 -24.61 3.13 -1.78
CA THR A 249 -24.78 3.89 -3.03
C THR A 249 -25.97 3.39 -3.85
N ARG A 250 -26.19 2.07 -3.93
CA ARG A 250 -27.40 1.49 -4.55
C ARG A 250 -28.67 1.96 -3.86
N ALA A 251 -28.69 1.97 -2.51
CA ALA A 251 -29.82 2.50 -1.74
C ALA A 251 -30.02 4.00 -1.99
N SER A 252 -28.96 4.78 -2.15
CA SER A 252 -29.01 6.20 -2.49
C SER A 252 -29.68 6.43 -3.85
N LYS A 253 -29.29 5.67 -4.87
CA LYS A 253 -29.94 5.68 -6.19
C LYS A 253 -31.40 5.24 -6.12
N ALA A 254 -31.69 4.09 -5.49
CA ALA A 254 -33.02 3.51 -5.39
C ALA A 254 -34.02 4.44 -4.67
N THR A 255 -33.58 5.12 -3.62
CA THR A 255 -34.39 6.11 -2.90
C THR A 255 -34.45 7.49 -3.56
N ARG A 256 -33.78 7.67 -4.70
CA ARG A 256 -33.61 8.98 -5.38
C ARG A 256 -33.03 10.05 -4.45
N TYR A 257 -32.11 9.65 -3.57
CA TYR A 257 -31.31 10.59 -2.80
C TYR A 257 -30.04 10.91 -3.59
N ASN A 258 -29.88 12.18 -3.98
CA ASN A 258 -28.71 12.66 -4.71
C ASN A 258 -27.99 13.72 -3.88
N PRO A 259 -26.99 13.36 -3.07
CA PRO A 259 -26.20 14.33 -2.33
C PRO A 259 -25.44 15.25 -3.30
N LYS A 260 -25.20 16.52 -2.92
CA LYS A 260 -24.34 17.42 -3.71
C LYS A 260 -22.90 16.93 -3.80
N LEU A 261 -22.44 16.21 -2.76
CA LEU A 261 -21.12 15.59 -2.69
C LEU A 261 -21.26 14.15 -2.14
N LEU A 262 -20.83 13.16 -2.90
CA LEU A 262 -20.68 11.79 -2.45
C LEU A 262 -19.20 11.52 -2.16
N TRP A 263 -18.87 11.29 -0.91
CA TRP A 263 -17.53 10.93 -0.47
C TRP A 263 -17.50 9.45 -0.06
N GLN A 264 -16.62 8.69 -0.66
CA GLN A 264 -16.42 7.27 -0.36
C GLN A 264 -15.01 7.04 0.19
N MET A 265 -14.90 6.33 1.30
CA MET A 265 -13.60 5.96 1.84
C MET A 265 -12.85 5.01 0.92
N LEU A 266 -13.52 3.97 0.43
CA LEU A 266 -12.89 2.84 -0.25
C LEU A 266 -13.54 2.50 -1.59
N ALA A 267 -14.85 2.32 -1.64
CA ALA A 267 -15.53 1.58 -2.70
C ALA A 267 -15.23 2.12 -4.11
N SER A 268 -15.28 3.45 -4.31
CA SER A 268 -15.05 4.08 -5.62
C SER A 268 -13.59 4.00 -6.11
N ARG A 269 -12.64 3.62 -5.25
CA ARG A 269 -11.22 3.46 -5.62
C ARG A 269 -10.90 2.12 -6.25
N LEU A 270 -11.79 1.15 -6.10
CA LEU A 270 -11.62 -0.20 -6.65
C LEU A 270 -12.23 -0.29 -8.05
N PRO A 271 -11.54 -0.92 -9.02
CA PRO A 271 -12.08 -1.07 -10.38
C PRO A 271 -13.44 -1.77 -10.45
N ALA A 272 -13.75 -2.60 -9.45
CA ALA A 272 -15.06 -3.26 -9.33
C ALA A 272 -16.21 -2.26 -9.20
N TRP A 273 -15.97 -1.05 -8.66
CA TRP A 273 -16.97 0.02 -8.54
C TRP A 273 -17.59 0.41 -9.89
N MET A 274 -16.77 0.59 -10.92
CA MET A 274 -17.27 0.94 -12.26
C MET A 274 -18.01 -0.20 -12.94
N LYS A 275 -17.73 -1.45 -12.57
CA LYS A 275 -18.52 -2.61 -13.04
C LYS A 275 -19.91 -2.62 -12.42
N GLU A 276 -20.04 -2.14 -11.16
CA GLU A 276 -21.30 -2.07 -10.44
C GLU A 276 -22.23 -0.96 -10.94
N PHE A 277 -21.66 0.21 -11.21
CA PHE A 277 -22.44 1.41 -11.41
C PHE A 277 -22.38 2.00 -12.82
N GLY A 278 -21.44 1.58 -13.67
CA GLY A 278 -21.25 2.20 -14.97
C GLY A 278 -21.11 3.73 -14.86
N GLU A 279 -21.87 4.47 -15.67
CA GLU A 279 -21.84 5.95 -15.64
C GLU A 279 -22.26 6.55 -14.29
N ASP A 280 -23.13 5.90 -13.54
CA ASP A 280 -23.52 6.35 -12.20
C ASP A 280 -22.41 6.22 -11.15
N GLY A 281 -21.36 5.47 -11.46
CA GLY A 281 -20.16 5.38 -10.64
C GLY A 281 -19.26 6.63 -10.72
N ASN A 282 -19.53 7.54 -11.66
CA ASN A 282 -18.81 8.80 -11.75
C ASN A 282 -19.26 9.80 -10.65
N TYR A 283 -18.51 10.89 -10.55
CA TYR A 283 -18.79 12.03 -9.65
C TYR A 283 -18.69 11.68 -8.16
N VAL A 284 -17.79 10.78 -7.82
CA VAL A 284 -17.51 10.38 -6.43
C VAL A 284 -16.14 10.90 -6.03
N VAL A 285 -16.05 11.48 -4.85
CA VAL A 285 -14.81 11.93 -4.22
C VAL A 285 -14.30 10.85 -3.28
N SER A 286 -13.00 10.60 -3.30
CA SER A 286 -12.33 9.72 -2.34
C SER A 286 -10.89 10.21 -2.08
N HIS A 287 -10.34 9.89 -0.92
CA HIS A 287 -8.89 9.98 -0.77
C HIS A 287 -8.21 8.86 -1.58
N THR A 288 -6.91 8.98 -1.81
CA THR A 288 -6.13 7.91 -2.43
C THR A 288 -4.75 7.82 -1.82
N TYR A 289 -4.17 6.62 -1.86
CA TYR A 289 -2.80 6.37 -1.39
C TYR A 289 -1.77 6.61 -2.48
N TRP A 290 -2.17 6.40 -3.72
CA TRP A 290 -1.35 6.48 -4.90
C TRP A 290 -2.21 6.79 -6.11
N ALA A 291 -1.62 7.48 -7.09
CA ALA A 291 -2.23 7.70 -8.38
C ALA A 291 -1.16 7.60 -9.49
N PRO A 292 -1.54 7.12 -10.69
CA PRO A 292 -0.59 6.96 -11.80
C PRO A 292 0.05 8.27 -12.27
N ASP A 293 -0.62 9.39 -12.03
CA ASP A 293 -0.18 10.72 -12.47
C ASP A 293 0.75 11.44 -11.47
N LEU A 294 1.08 10.83 -10.33
CA LEU A 294 1.97 11.44 -9.35
C LEU A 294 3.39 11.63 -9.92
N PRO A 295 4.00 12.83 -9.78
CA PRO A 295 5.28 13.15 -10.39
C PRO A 295 6.49 12.72 -9.54
N TYR A 296 6.35 11.69 -8.71
CA TYR A 296 7.37 11.31 -7.75
C TYR A 296 8.27 10.18 -8.26
N PRO A 297 9.51 10.07 -7.73
CA PRO A 297 10.44 9.00 -8.09
C PRO A 297 9.85 7.61 -7.90
N GLY A 298 10.05 6.72 -8.88
CA GLY A 298 9.55 5.35 -8.81
C GLY A 298 8.11 5.19 -9.33
N ASN A 299 7.35 6.27 -9.53
CA ASN A 299 5.96 6.15 -9.98
C ASN A 299 5.84 5.61 -11.41
N ARG A 300 6.73 6.05 -12.31
CA ARG A 300 6.76 5.54 -13.69
C ARG A 300 6.94 4.03 -13.75
N GLN A 301 7.77 3.46 -12.86
CA GLN A 301 8.02 2.02 -12.78
C GLN A 301 6.73 1.27 -12.40
N ILE A 302 5.97 1.78 -11.43
CA ILE A 302 4.68 1.18 -11.04
C ILE A 302 3.71 1.23 -12.23
N VAL A 303 3.56 2.37 -12.89
CA VAL A 303 2.65 2.56 -14.02
C VAL A 303 3.00 1.62 -15.17
N GLN A 304 4.29 1.56 -15.55
CA GLN A 304 4.74 0.69 -16.63
C GLN A 304 4.58 -0.78 -16.28
N GLY A 305 5.05 -1.21 -15.11
CA GLY A 305 4.94 -2.59 -14.68
C GLY A 305 3.48 -3.03 -14.50
N THR A 306 2.60 -2.14 -14.04
CA THR A 306 1.15 -2.38 -14.00
C THR A 306 0.60 -2.63 -15.39
N LYS A 307 0.98 -1.80 -16.38
CA LYS A 307 0.55 -1.98 -17.76
C LYS A 307 1.04 -3.30 -18.37
N GLU A 308 2.27 -3.68 -18.08
CA GLU A 308 2.84 -4.95 -18.56
C GLU A 308 2.12 -6.17 -17.95
N ARG A 309 1.77 -6.13 -16.66
CA ARG A 309 1.10 -7.24 -15.96
C ARG A 309 -0.41 -7.30 -16.21
N LEU A 310 -1.07 -6.16 -16.26
CA LEU A 310 -2.53 -6.06 -16.26
C LEU A 310 -3.09 -5.61 -17.62
N GLY A 311 -2.24 -5.19 -18.57
CA GLY A 311 -2.66 -4.60 -19.82
C GLY A 311 -3.39 -3.28 -19.60
N ASN A 312 -4.55 -3.12 -20.22
CA ASN A 312 -5.36 -1.90 -20.10
C ASN A 312 -6.33 -1.92 -18.90
N ARG A 313 -6.24 -2.90 -18.01
CA ARG A 313 -7.08 -2.92 -16.80
C ARG A 313 -6.69 -1.76 -15.89
N GLN A 314 -7.69 -1.03 -15.40
CA GLN A 314 -7.45 -0.02 -14.37
C GLN A 314 -6.95 -0.68 -13.10
N ALA A 315 -5.84 -0.18 -12.55
CA ALA A 315 -5.33 -0.61 -11.26
C ALA A 315 -5.99 0.17 -10.13
N SER A 316 -6.17 -0.47 -8.99
CA SER A 316 -6.47 0.23 -7.74
C SER A 316 -5.21 0.90 -7.19
N ASP A 317 -5.38 1.98 -6.45
CA ASP A 317 -4.31 2.63 -5.68
C ASP A 317 -3.68 1.71 -4.63
N PHE A 318 -4.37 0.64 -4.24
CA PHE A 318 -3.83 -0.39 -3.35
C PHE A 318 -2.67 -1.18 -3.97
N LEU A 319 -2.60 -1.30 -5.31
CA LEU A 319 -1.42 -1.83 -5.98
C LEU A 319 -0.21 -0.93 -5.71
N GLY A 320 -0.37 0.38 -5.94
CA GLY A 320 0.68 1.35 -5.66
C GLY A 320 1.09 1.37 -4.18
N LEU A 321 0.12 1.24 -3.27
CA LEU A 321 0.35 1.14 -1.83
C LEU A 321 1.23 -0.07 -1.47
N GLY A 322 0.87 -1.27 -1.95
CA GLY A 322 1.66 -2.49 -1.72
C GLY A 322 3.09 -2.35 -2.24
N TYR A 323 3.25 -1.87 -3.46
CA TYR A 323 4.57 -1.59 -4.01
C TYR A 323 5.37 -0.60 -3.14
N CYS A 324 4.74 0.48 -2.66
CA CYS A 324 5.42 1.49 -1.84
C CYS A 324 5.88 0.95 -0.49
N TRP A 325 5.15 0.03 0.15
CA TRP A 325 5.61 -0.62 1.38
C TRP A 325 6.89 -1.41 1.15
N MET A 326 6.90 -2.22 0.09
CA MET A 326 8.08 -3.00 -0.28
C MET A 326 9.25 -2.10 -0.69
N LYS A 327 8.96 -1.00 -1.40
CA LYS A 327 9.99 -0.02 -1.79
C LYS A 327 10.60 0.69 -0.57
N THR A 328 9.81 0.99 0.44
CA THR A 328 10.31 1.56 1.70
C THR A 328 11.26 0.59 2.40
N LEU A 329 10.88 -0.70 2.50
CA LEU A 329 11.75 -1.75 3.05
C LEU A 329 13.04 -1.93 2.21
N GLU A 330 12.93 -1.95 0.90
CA GLU A 330 14.09 -2.03 -0.02
C GLU A 330 15.09 -0.91 0.26
N LEU A 331 14.62 0.34 0.22
CA LEU A 331 15.48 1.50 0.45
C LEU A 331 16.10 1.49 1.85
N ALA A 332 15.35 1.04 2.85
CA ALA A 332 15.83 0.94 4.21
C ALA A 332 16.90 -0.15 4.38
N VAL A 333 16.72 -1.32 3.76
CA VAL A 333 17.71 -2.41 3.77
C VAL A 333 18.96 -2.02 3.02
N GLN A 334 18.83 -1.43 1.83
CA GLN A 334 19.96 -0.99 1.02
C GLN A 334 20.75 0.10 1.73
N GLY A 335 20.07 1.08 2.32
CA GLY A 335 20.72 2.17 3.04
C GLY A 335 21.38 1.74 4.35
N ALA A 336 20.80 0.78 5.08
CA ALA A 336 21.40 0.18 6.26
C ALA A 336 22.53 -0.83 5.92
N GLY A 337 22.59 -1.32 4.66
CA GLY A 337 23.57 -2.30 4.20
C GLY A 337 23.46 -3.66 4.89
N THR A 338 22.30 -4.01 5.48
CA THR A 338 22.14 -5.21 6.31
C THR A 338 20.68 -5.64 6.42
N LEU A 339 20.46 -6.91 6.82
CA LEU A 339 19.14 -7.44 7.22
C LEU A 339 18.90 -7.38 8.73
N ASP A 340 19.81 -6.77 9.50
CA ASP A 340 19.61 -6.52 10.93
C ASP A 340 18.47 -5.50 11.12
N ASN A 341 17.34 -5.98 11.62
CA ASN A 341 16.12 -5.17 11.76
C ASN A 341 16.29 -3.96 12.69
N LYS A 342 17.19 -4.02 13.69
CA LYS A 342 17.49 -2.87 14.54
C LYS A 342 18.19 -1.76 13.74
N LYS A 343 19.18 -2.12 12.92
CA LYS A 343 19.89 -1.17 12.06
C LYS A 343 18.97 -0.61 10.98
N ILE A 344 18.10 -1.43 10.39
CA ILE A 344 17.08 -0.99 9.41
C ILE A 344 16.12 0.00 10.07
N ARG A 345 15.59 -0.30 11.26
CA ARG A 345 14.74 0.60 12.04
C ARG A 345 15.43 1.96 12.28
N ASP A 346 16.68 1.91 12.75
CA ASP A 346 17.45 3.11 13.09
C ASP A 346 17.73 3.94 11.82
N TYR A 347 17.98 3.29 10.69
CA TYR A 347 18.11 3.94 9.39
C TYR A 347 16.80 4.62 8.95
N ILE A 348 15.65 3.94 9.06
CA ILE A 348 14.35 4.53 8.73
C ILE A 348 14.10 5.80 9.55
N ARG A 349 14.45 5.80 10.84
CA ARG A 349 14.24 6.94 11.75
C ARG A 349 15.13 8.13 11.48
N SER A 350 16.29 7.92 10.86
CA SER A 350 17.29 8.96 10.59
C SER A 350 17.29 9.46 9.15
N THR A 351 16.50 8.86 8.27
CA THR A 351 16.56 9.10 6.83
C THR A 351 15.25 9.68 6.29
N LYS A 352 15.36 10.46 5.22
CA LYS A 352 14.23 10.89 4.40
C LYS A 352 14.19 10.07 3.13
N PHE A 353 13.01 9.60 2.75
CA PHE A 353 12.81 8.74 1.60
C PHE A 353 12.10 9.48 0.46
N ASP A 354 12.57 9.27 -0.76
CA ASP A 354 11.82 9.60 -1.97
C ASP A 354 11.03 8.36 -2.40
N LEU A 355 9.72 8.42 -2.27
CA LEU A 355 8.79 7.32 -2.53
C LEU A 355 7.85 7.67 -3.68
N PRO A 356 7.20 6.69 -4.32
CA PRO A 356 6.29 6.95 -5.45
C PRO A 356 5.09 7.83 -5.11
N TYR A 357 4.84 8.11 -3.82
CA TYR A 357 3.78 9.01 -3.35
C TYR A 357 4.30 10.29 -2.69
N GLY A 358 5.60 10.54 -2.65
CA GLY A 358 6.13 11.77 -2.04
C GLY A 358 7.65 11.82 -1.96
N ARG A 359 8.19 13.03 -1.87
CA ARG A 359 9.62 13.27 -1.65
C ARG A 359 9.89 13.63 -0.21
N GLY A 360 11.08 13.25 0.28
CA GLY A 360 11.55 13.63 1.60
C GLY A 360 10.70 13.09 2.74
N ILE A 361 10.03 11.96 2.56
CA ILE A 361 9.19 11.31 3.58
C ILE A 361 10.07 10.90 4.75
N ALA A 362 9.80 11.47 5.90
CA ALA A 362 10.50 11.18 7.17
C ALA A 362 9.49 10.68 8.20
N PHE A 363 9.93 9.78 9.06
CA PHE A 363 9.11 9.22 10.12
C PHE A 363 9.49 9.83 11.47
N ASP A 364 8.49 10.28 12.23
CA ASP A 364 8.70 10.80 13.58
C ASP A 364 9.09 9.68 14.57
N LYS A 365 9.30 10.05 15.84
CA LYS A 365 9.64 9.09 16.91
C LYS A 365 8.59 7.99 17.13
N ARG A 366 7.36 8.19 16.70
CA ARG A 366 6.28 7.22 16.76
C ARG A 366 6.24 6.30 15.53
N GLY A 367 6.95 6.63 14.46
CA GLY A 367 6.90 5.93 13.18
C GLY A 367 5.83 6.48 12.23
N LEU A 368 5.45 7.73 12.40
CA LEU A 368 4.45 8.41 11.56
C LEU A 368 5.11 9.42 10.62
N PRO A 369 4.74 9.45 9.34
CA PRO A 369 5.12 10.55 8.46
C PRO A 369 4.28 11.80 8.77
N ALA A 370 4.72 12.96 8.29
CA ALA A 370 3.91 14.17 8.32
C ALA A 370 2.57 13.92 7.58
N PRO A 371 1.45 14.51 8.06
CA PRO A 371 0.17 14.37 7.40
C PRO A 371 0.20 14.91 5.96
N PHE A 372 -0.31 14.13 5.03
CA PHE A 372 -0.64 14.55 3.66
C PHE A 372 -1.77 13.68 3.12
N CYS A 373 -2.43 14.14 2.06
CA CYS A 373 -3.49 13.40 1.40
C CYS A 373 -3.49 13.69 -0.09
N PHE A 374 -3.90 12.73 -0.88
CA PHE A 374 -4.34 12.94 -2.25
C PHE A 374 -5.83 12.65 -2.31
N THR A 375 -6.55 13.43 -3.09
CA THR A 375 -7.97 13.23 -3.32
C THR A 375 -8.20 12.97 -4.79
N VAL A 376 -8.93 11.91 -5.08
CA VAL A 376 -9.36 11.57 -6.43
C VAL A 376 -10.85 11.84 -6.62
N PHE A 377 -11.20 12.06 -7.86
CA PHE A 377 -12.56 12.23 -8.33
C PHE A 377 -12.81 11.24 -9.46
N THR A 378 -13.82 10.41 -9.29
CA THR A 378 -14.19 9.44 -10.32
C THR A 378 -14.88 10.14 -11.47
N THR A 379 -14.29 10.12 -12.65
CA THR A 379 -14.81 10.78 -13.86
C THR A 379 -14.36 10.04 -15.12
N GLY A 380 -15.26 9.87 -16.09
CA GLY A 380 -14.99 9.09 -17.30
C GLY A 380 -14.57 7.65 -16.98
N GLY A 381 -15.13 7.07 -15.93
CA GLY A 381 -14.84 5.71 -15.47
C GLY A 381 -13.48 5.54 -14.81
N GLN A 382 -12.77 6.61 -14.45
CA GLN A 382 -11.43 6.58 -13.87
C GLN A 382 -11.32 7.46 -12.64
N ASN A 383 -10.48 7.09 -11.70
CA ASN A 383 -10.09 7.91 -10.58
C ASN A 383 -8.94 8.83 -11.01
N LYS A 384 -9.18 10.14 -11.02
CA LYS A 384 -8.21 11.17 -11.40
C LYS A 384 -7.94 12.10 -10.24
N LEU A 385 -6.72 12.57 -10.10
CA LEU A 385 -6.35 13.53 -9.05
C LEU A 385 -7.14 14.82 -9.22
N VAL A 386 -7.77 15.27 -8.13
CA VAL A 386 -8.50 16.52 -8.07
C VAL A 386 -7.93 17.47 -7.01
N TRP A 387 -7.23 16.93 -6.02
CA TRP A 387 -6.57 17.68 -4.96
C TRP A 387 -5.32 16.93 -4.45
N PRO A 388 -4.22 17.60 -4.07
CA PRO A 388 -4.04 19.08 -4.07
C PRO A 388 -4.05 19.67 -5.49
N LYS A 389 -4.37 20.97 -5.60
CA LYS A 389 -4.59 21.65 -6.91
C LYS A 389 -3.42 21.55 -7.87
N GLU A 390 -2.20 21.64 -7.34
CA GLU A 390 -0.96 21.58 -8.11
C GLU A 390 -0.69 20.21 -8.76
N LEU A 391 -1.34 19.17 -8.27
CA LEU A 391 -1.25 17.80 -8.80
C LEU A 391 -2.52 17.36 -9.54
N ALA A 392 -3.55 18.23 -9.57
CA ALA A 392 -4.84 17.86 -10.14
C ALA A 392 -4.75 17.61 -11.65
N THR A 393 -5.30 16.48 -12.09
CA THR A 393 -5.41 16.08 -13.50
C THR A 393 -6.84 16.15 -14.01
N THR A 394 -7.78 16.56 -13.15
CA THR A 394 -9.18 16.80 -13.48
C THR A 394 -9.75 17.94 -12.63
N LYS A 395 -10.95 18.39 -13.00
CA LYS A 395 -11.73 19.35 -12.21
C LYS A 395 -12.88 18.66 -11.49
N LEU A 396 -13.19 19.10 -10.29
CA LEU A 396 -14.39 18.66 -9.58
C LEU A 396 -15.64 19.12 -10.34
N VAL A 397 -16.59 18.23 -10.53
CA VAL A 397 -17.95 18.56 -10.97
C VAL A 397 -18.80 18.62 -9.69
N TYR A 398 -19.25 19.83 -9.37
CA TYR A 398 -20.03 20.10 -8.18
C TYR A 398 -21.16 21.09 -8.50
N PRO A 399 -22.41 20.88 -8.02
CA PRO A 399 -22.86 19.69 -7.31
C PRO A 399 -22.84 18.41 -8.19
N LYS A 400 -22.80 17.24 -7.53
CA LYS A 400 -22.89 15.94 -8.21
C LYS A 400 -24.12 15.91 -9.12
N PRO A 401 -24.00 15.54 -10.41
CA PRO A 401 -25.14 15.33 -11.29
C PRO A 401 -26.14 14.29 -10.74
N PRO A 402 -27.42 14.39 -11.13
CA PRO A 402 -28.40 13.37 -10.78
C PRO A 402 -28.02 11.97 -11.25
N TRP A 403 -28.54 10.96 -10.56
CA TRP A 403 -28.48 9.56 -11.02
C TRP A 403 -29.13 9.41 -12.40
N SER A 404 -28.61 8.52 -13.23
CA SER A 404 -29.26 8.13 -14.48
C SER A 404 -30.66 7.54 -14.19
N GLN A 405 -31.61 7.79 -15.11
CA GLN A 405 -32.97 7.29 -14.98
C GLN A 405 -33.05 5.76 -15.13
#